data_713cc9aab17974bcd9992c993f8b3d48
#
_entry.id   713cc9aab17974bcd9992c993f8b3d48
#
_cell.length_a   1.000
_cell.length_b   1.000
_cell.length_c   1.000
_cell.angle_alpha   90.00
_cell.angle_beta   90.00
_cell.angle_gamma   90.00
#
_symmetry.space_group_name_H-M   'P 1'
#
loop_
_entity.id
_entity.type
_entity.pdbx_description
1 polymer ?
#
loop_
_entity_poly.entity_id
_entity_poly.type
_entity_poly.pdbx_seq_one_letter_code
_entity_poly.pdbx_strand_id
1 'polypeptide(L)'
;MKANEAVISRSNSIDQCKKANLGNRALNSTEMYDYDFDCNIQQVKRLEFDVLYYGLFFADRIAIFKMYSNEILSCLGYSDKQHKGNEGEGQFHLNRSSIDYHMKNHFVQWLTYEELYNLLSNL
;
A
#
# COMPACT_ATOMS: atom_id res chain seq x y z
N MET A 1 -8.94 -0.52 -6.03
CA MET A 1 -8.09 0.13 -5.07
C MET A 1 -6.69 0.28 -5.61
N LYS A 2 -6.10 1.44 -5.44
CA LYS A 2 -4.81 1.73 -6.04
C LYS A 2 -3.62 1.01 -5.41
N ALA A 3 -3.74 0.67 -4.15
CA ALA A 3 -2.62 0.06 -3.44
C ALA A 3 -2.14 -1.23 -4.08
N ASN A 4 -3.05 -2.03 -4.57
CA ASN A 4 -2.66 -3.31 -5.14
C ASN A 4 -1.83 -3.17 -6.40
N GLU A 5 -2.02 -2.09 -7.13
CA GLU A 5 -1.24 -1.87 -8.33
C GLU A 5 0.20 -1.57 -8.02
N ALA A 6 0.43 -0.95 -6.89
CA ALA A 6 1.75 -0.47 -6.59
C ALA A 6 2.74 -1.56 -6.27
N VAL A 7 2.30 -2.65 -5.72
CA VAL A 7 3.24 -3.67 -5.28
C VAL A 7 3.36 -4.81 -6.25
N ILE A 8 2.24 -5.31 -6.67
CA ILE A 8 2.26 -6.53 -7.43
C ILE A 8 2.26 -6.31 -8.89
N SER A 9 1.31 -5.56 -9.28
CA SER A 9 1.03 -5.43 -10.67
C SER A 9 1.91 -4.47 -11.34
N ARG A 10 2.58 -3.67 -10.60
CA ARG A 10 3.32 -2.75 -11.22
C ARG A 10 4.35 -3.45 -11.87
N SER A 11 4.32 -3.43 -13.14
CA SER A 11 5.43 -3.91 -13.91
C SER A 11 6.72 -3.25 -13.47
N ASN A 12 6.67 -2.00 -13.12
CA ASN A 12 7.88 -1.35 -12.62
C ASN A 12 8.30 -1.90 -11.26
N SER A 13 7.38 -2.33 -10.43
CA SER A 13 7.75 -2.98 -9.18
C SER A 13 8.42 -4.31 -9.44
N ILE A 14 7.91 -5.06 -10.39
CA ILE A 14 8.52 -6.32 -10.79
C ILE A 14 9.89 -6.06 -11.40
N ASP A 15 9.99 -5.06 -12.26
CA ASP A 15 11.25 -4.70 -12.87
C ASP A 15 12.27 -4.23 -11.85
N GLN A 16 11.84 -3.50 -10.86
CA GLN A 16 12.71 -3.08 -9.77
C GLN A 16 13.20 -4.25 -8.95
N CYS A 17 12.35 -5.23 -8.72
CA CYS A 17 12.78 -6.45 -8.06
C CYS A 17 13.86 -7.17 -8.86
N LYS A 18 13.70 -7.22 -10.16
CA LYS A 18 14.72 -7.80 -11.04
C LYS A 18 16.03 -7.04 -10.96
N LYS A 19 15.94 -5.72 -11.00
CA LYS A 19 17.13 -4.87 -10.93
C LYS A 19 17.83 -4.98 -9.60
N ALA A 20 17.10 -5.22 -8.55
CA ALA A 20 17.66 -5.40 -7.23
C ALA A 20 18.16 -6.82 -6.98
N ASN A 21 18.15 -7.67 -7.99
CA ASN A 21 18.55 -9.07 -7.89
C ASN A 21 17.68 -9.87 -6.94
N LEU A 22 16.45 -9.43 -6.75
CA LEU A 22 15.48 -10.18 -5.97
C LEU A 22 14.80 -11.25 -6.84
N GLY A 23 15.33 -11.46 -8.02
CA GLY A 23 14.74 -12.35 -8.96
C GLY A 23 13.48 -11.74 -9.58
N ASN A 24 12.61 -12.57 -10.03
CA ASN A 24 11.38 -12.15 -10.69
C ASN A 24 10.19 -12.25 -9.75
N ARG A 25 10.43 -12.15 -8.46
CA ARG A 25 9.41 -12.33 -7.47
C ARG A 25 9.10 -11.05 -6.73
N ALA A 26 7.86 -10.90 -6.32
CA ALA A 26 7.49 -9.90 -5.34
C ALA A 26 8.02 -10.34 -3.99
N LEU A 27 8.14 -9.40 -3.05
CA LEU A 27 8.59 -9.73 -1.71
C LEU A 27 7.56 -10.55 -0.97
N ASN A 28 8.02 -11.47 -0.14
CA ASN A 28 7.16 -12.10 0.85
C ASN A 28 6.94 -11.16 2.03
N SER A 29 5.84 -11.31 2.71
CA SER A 29 5.51 -10.47 3.86
C SER A 29 6.58 -10.52 4.95
N THR A 30 7.27 -11.65 5.09
CA THR A 30 8.34 -11.79 6.07
C THR A 30 9.58 -10.99 5.73
N GLU A 31 9.66 -10.46 4.51
CA GLU A 31 10.82 -9.72 4.02
C GLU A 31 10.62 -8.20 4.07
N MET A 32 9.48 -7.74 4.54
CA MET A 32 9.13 -6.33 4.45
C MET A 32 10.03 -5.39 5.24
N TYR A 33 10.75 -5.90 6.22
CA TYR A 33 11.71 -5.10 7.00
C TYR A 33 13.13 -5.23 6.49
N ASP A 34 13.40 -6.19 5.62
CA ASP A 34 14.75 -6.52 5.19
C ASP A 34 15.12 -6.00 3.81
N TYR A 35 14.12 -5.74 2.98
CA TYR A 35 14.34 -5.34 1.60
C TYR A 35 13.62 -4.04 1.30
N ASP A 36 14.17 -3.27 0.38
CA ASP A 36 13.55 -2.04 -0.07
C ASP A 36 12.34 -2.37 -0.97
N PHE A 37 11.28 -1.63 -0.76
CA PHE A 37 10.12 -1.65 -1.62
C PHE A 37 9.42 -0.31 -1.51
N ASP A 38 8.56 -0.01 -2.47
CA ASP A 38 7.80 1.22 -2.46
C ASP A 38 6.43 1.00 -3.06
N CYS A 39 5.42 1.42 -2.34
CA CYS A 39 4.03 1.39 -2.78
C CYS A 39 3.46 2.77 -2.55
N ASN A 40 3.13 3.46 -3.63
CA ASN A 40 2.61 4.81 -3.54
C ASN A 40 1.09 4.78 -3.56
N ILE A 41 0.49 5.21 -2.46
CA ILE A 41 -0.97 5.37 -2.36
C ILE A 41 -1.29 6.76 -2.87
N GLN A 42 -1.86 6.83 -4.06
CA GLN A 42 -2.07 8.07 -4.80
C GLN A 42 -3.52 8.48 -4.86
N GLN A 43 -3.74 9.72 -5.21
CA GLN A 43 -5.09 10.29 -5.41
C GLN A 43 -5.95 10.12 -4.17
N VAL A 44 -5.34 10.39 -3.03
CA VAL A 44 -6.04 10.32 -1.74
C VAL A 44 -6.88 11.58 -1.60
N LYS A 45 -8.15 11.47 -1.91
CA LYS A 45 -9.10 12.60 -1.87
C LYS A 45 -9.77 12.65 -0.51
N ARG A 46 -9.02 13.12 0.48
CA ARG A 46 -9.43 13.06 1.89
C ARG A 46 -10.78 13.72 2.19
N LEU A 47 -11.20 14.64 1.35
CA LEU A 47 -12.48 15.33 1.54
C LEU A 47 -13.66 14.57 0.95
N GLU A 48 -13.41 13.47 0.25
CA GLU A 48 -14.43 12.71 -0.45
C GLU A 48 -14.76 11.37 0.18
N PHE A 49 -14.15 11.03 1.31
CA PHE A 49 -14.42 9.77 2.01
C PHE A 49 -14.25 9.95 3.50
N ASP A 50 -14.85 9.04 4.26
CA ASP A 50 -14.69 9.00 5.71
C ASP A 50 -13.62 8.02 6.14
N VAL A 51 -13.47 6.94 5.39
CA VAL A 51 -12.54 5.86 5.69
C VAL A 51 -11.82 5.43 4.43
N LEU A 52 -10.51 5.30 4.53
CA LEU A 52 -9.67 4.75 3.47
C LEU A 52 -9.20 3.36 3.88
N TYR A 53 -9.50 2.37 3.04
CA TYR A 53 -8.89 1.06 3.15
C TYR A 53 -7.82 0.96 2.08
N TYR A 54 -6.67 0.50 2.45
CA TYR A 54 -5.57 0.31 1.50
C TYR A 54 -4.86 -1.00 1.81
N GLY A 55 -4.19 -1.54 0.82
CA GLY A 55 -3.54 -2.83 0.95
C GLY A 55 -2.15 -2.86 0.40
N LEU A 56 -1.32 -3.69 0.97
CA LEU A 56 0.02 -3.95 0.49
C LEU A 56 0.09 -5.43 0.10
N PHE A 57 0.28 -5.68 -1.18
CA PHE A 57 0.17 -7.01 -1.76
C PHE A 57 1.55 -7.64 -1.86
N PHE A 58 1.84 -8.53 -0.91
CA PHE A 58 3.05 -9.34 -0.94
C PHE A 58 2.82 -10.61 -1.77
N ALA A 59 3.89 -11.34 -2.04
CA ALA A 59 3.78 -12.57 -2.82
C ALA A 59 2.93 -13.64 -2.14
N ASP A 60 2.98 -13.67 -0.81
CA ASP A 60 2.30 -14.71 -0.01
C ASP A 60 0.94 -14.28 0.52
N ARG A 61 0.75 -13.00 0.82
CA ARG A 61 -0.49 -12.51 1.42
C ARG A 61 -0.56 -10.99 1.35
N ILE A 62 -1.68 -10.46 1.77
CA ILE A 62 -1.98 -9.04 1.67
C ILE A 62 -2.13 -8.47 3.07
N ALA A 63 -1.47 -7.34 3.33
CA ALA A 63 -1.70 -6.57 4.55
C ALA A 63 -2.79 -5.55 4.27
N ILE A 64 -3.84 -5.56 5.07
CA ILE A 64 -4.97 -4.62 4.93
C ILE A 64 -4.86 -3.58 6.02
N PHE A 65 -4.99 -2.33 5.62
CA PHE A 65 -4.90 -1.17 6.50
C PHE A 65 -6.16 -0.33 6.40
N LYS A 66 -6.37 0.46 7.43
CA LYS A 66 -7.54 1.35 7.50
C LYS A 66 -7.10 2.68 8.11
N MET A 67 -7.55 3.77 7.52
CA MET A 67 -7.25 5.10 8.02
C MET A 67 -8.50 5.96 7.89
N TYR A 68 -8.87 6.67 8.95
CA TYR A 68 -9.98 7.61 8.88
C TYR A 68 -9.52 8.91 8.22
N SER A 69 -10.43 9.60 7.55
CA SER A 69 -10.08 10.81 6.81
C SER A 69 -9.45 11.88 7.71
N ASN A 70 -9.86 11.95 8.97
CA ASN A 70 -9.28 12.93 9.89
C ASN A 70 -7.87 12.56 10.34
N GLU A 71 -7.38 11.38 10.01
CA GLU A 71 -6.01 10.96 10.32
C GLU A 71 -5.06 11.17 9.15
N ILE A 72 -5.58 11.44 7.98
CA ILE A 72 -4.77 11.51 6.75
C ILE A 72 -3.67 12.56 6.85
N LEU A 73 -4.01 13.76 7.31
CA LEU A 73 -3.04 14.84 7.38
C LEU A 73 -1.89 14.58 8.35
N SER A 74 -2.10 13.71 9.32
CA SER A 74 -1.04 13.33 10.26
C SER A 74 -0.31 12.06 9.85
N CYS A 75 -0.67 11.46 8.73
CA CYS A 75 -0.02 10.25 8.26
C CYS A 75 1.44 10.54 7.91
N LEU A 76 2.31 9.65 8.33
CA LEU A 76 3.74 9.75 8.06
C LEU A 76 4.00 9.88 6.56
N GLY A 77 4.67 10.95 6.18
CA GLY A 77 5.05 11.16 4.78
C GLY A 77 3.91 11.58 3.87
N TYR A 78 2.75 11.90 4.42
CA TYR A 78 1.64 12.35 3.60
C TYR A 78 1.90 13.73 3.00
N SER A 79 1.65 13.85 1.69
CA SER A 79 1.64 15.14 1.00
C SER A 79 0.21 15.39 0.53
N ASP A 80 -0.33 16.56 0.87
CA ASP A 80 -1.71 16.91 0.52
C ASP A 80 -1.86 17.35 -0.93
N LYS A 81 -0.74 17.42 -1.64
CA LYS A 81 -0.72 17.77 -3.05
C LYS A 81 0.02 16.70 -3.82
N GLN A 82 -0.55 16.32 -4.93
CA GLN A 82 0.07 15.39 -5.85
C GLN A 82 0.45 16.14 -7.12
N HIS A 83 1.69 16.06 -7.53
CA HIS A 83 2.22 16.74 -8.69
C HIS A 83 2.02 18.27 -8.59
N LYS A 84 1.18 18.83 -9.44
CA LYS A 84 0.97 20.26 -9.52
C LYS A 84 -0.06 20.79 -8.55
N GLY A 85 -0.47 19.93 -7.63
CA GLY A 85 -1.04 20.45 -6.44
C GLY A 85 -2.46 20.88 -6.39
N ASN A 86 -3.38 19.97 -6.60
CA ASN A 86 -4.72 20.20 -6.09
C ASN A 86 -4.72 19.82 -4.62
N GLU A 87 -5.04 20.77 -3.75
CA GLU A 87 -5.19 20.48 -2.34
C GLU A 87 -6.28 19.43 -2.14
N GLY A 88 -6.06 18.55 -1.20
CA GLY A 88 -7.01 17.48 -0.90
C GLY A 88 -6.88 16.27 -1.82
N GLU A 89 -5.94 16.29 -2.76
CA GLU A 89 -5.58 15.13 -3.56
C GLU A 89 -4.13 14.77 -3.25
N GLY A 90 -3.93 13.99 -2.22
CA GLY A 90 -2.60 13.71 -1.72
C GLY A 90 -2.09 12.32 -2.02
N GLN A 91 -0.98 12.02 -1.38
CA GLN A 91 -0.33 10.71 -1.51
C GLN A 91 0.53 10.42 -0.29
N PHE A 92 0.76 9.16 -0.07
CA PHE A 92 1.75 8.69 0.90
C PHE A 92 2.32 7.36 0.42
N HIS A 93 3.46 6.98 0.99
CA HIS A 93 4.16 5.77 0.56
C HIS A 93 4.17 4.73 1.66
N LEU A 94 3.99 3.48 1.25
CA LEU A 94 4.31 2.32 2.07
C LEU A 94 5.66 1.82 1.58
N ASN A 95 6.65 1.87 2.44
CA ASN A 95 7.98 1.41 2.11
C ASN A 95 8.67 0.91 3.39
N ARG A 96 9.91 0.47 3.27
CA ARG A 96 10.61 -0.06 4.44
C ARG A 96 10.69 0.95 5.59
N SER A 97 10.78 2.23 5.26
CA SER A 97 10.87 3.28 6.29
C SER A 97 9.54 3.57 6.97
N SER A 98 8.43 3.36 6.28
CA SER A 98 7.11 3.71 6.82
C SER A 98 6.27 2.51 7.24
N ILE A 99 6.68 1.29 6.88
CA ILE A 99 5.84 0.11 7.10
C ILE A 99 5.54 -0.11 8.59
N ASP A 100 6.52 0.15 9.45
CA ASP A 100 6.33 -0.04 10.87
C ASP A 100 5.24 0.89 11.43
N TYR A 101 5.22 2.13 10.96
CA TYR A 101 4.19 3.09 11.31
C TYR A 101 2.80 2.57 10.93
N HIS A 102 2.66 2.09 9.70
CA HIS A 102 1.37 1.58 9.23
C HIS A 102 0.95 0.31 9.94
N MET A 103 1.89 -0.58 10.22
CA MET A 103 1.59 -1.80 10.96
C MET A 103 1.14 -1.52 12.38
N LYS A 104 1.72 -0.51 13.03
CA LYS A 104 1.35 -0.16 14.40
C LYS A 104 0.05 0.61 14.51
N ASN A 105 -0.23 1.47 13.56
CA ASN A 105 -1.32 2.45 13.70
C ASN A 105 -2.54 2.16 12.86
N HIS A 106 -2.39 1.45 11.75
CA HIS A 106 -3.46 1.32 10.77
C HIS A 106 -3.73 -0.11 10.31
N PHE A 107 -2.96 -1.06 10.77
CA PHE A 107 -3.12 -2.45 10.34
C PHE A 107 -4.44 -3.04 10.83
N VAL A 108 -5.15 -3.70 9.92
CA VAL A 108 -6.41 -4.36 10.23
C VAL A 108 -6.22 -5.88 10.32
N GLN A 109 -5.76 -6.47 9.24
CA GLN A 109 -5.60 -7.92 9.18
C GLN A 109 -4.77 -8.34 7.98
N TRP A 110 -4.26 -9.55 8.04
CA TRP A 110 -3.70 -10.25 6.89
C TRP A 110 -4.81 -10.95 6.14
N LEU A 111 -4.67 -10.99 4.83
CA LEU A 111 -5.62 -11.67 3.96
C LEU A 111 -4.83 -12.53 2.98
N THR A 112 -5.15 -13.82 2.90
CA THR A 112 -4.51 -14.68 1.89
C THR A 112 -5.18 -14.45 0.53
N TYR A 113 -4.48 -14.82 -0.53
CA TYR A 113 -5.08 -14.73 -1.87
C TYR A 113 -6.27 -15.65 -2.04
N GLU A 114 -6.24 -16.80 -1.37
CA GLU A 114 -7.38 -17.69 -1.36
C GLU A 114 -8.60 -17.05 -0.68
N GLU A 115 -8.39 -16.41 0.45
CA GLU A 115 -9.45 -15.67 1.13
C GLU A 115 -10.00 -14.55 0.27
N LEU A 116 -9.13 -13.82 -0.40
CA LEU A 116 -9.57 -12.77 -1.31
C LEU A 116 -10.39 -13.34 -2.47
N TYR A 117 -9.92 -14.43 -3.05
CA TYR A 117 -10.63 -15.10 -4.13
C TYR A 117 -12.03 -15.51 -3.67
N ASN A 118 -12.13 -16.11 -2.48
CA ASN A 118 -13.41 -16.54 -1.94
C ASN A 118 -14.36 -15.37 -1.68
N LEU A 119 -13.84 -14.26 -1.17
CA LEU A 119 -14.64 -13.07 -0.96
C LEU A 119 -15.20 -12.53 -2.28
N LEU A 120 -14.37 -12.45 -3.30
CA LEU A 120 -14.79 -11.96 -4.61
C LEU A 120 -15.77 -12.92 -5.29
N SER A 121 -15.61 -14.21 -5.08
CA SER A 121 -16.49 -15.21 -5.70
C SER A 121 -17.88 -15.22 -5.09
N ASN A 122 -18.05 -14.66 -3.92
CA ASN A 122 -19.34 -14.59 -3.24
C ASN A 122 -20.07 -13.26 -3.46
N LEU A 123 -19.52 -12.41 -4.27
CA LEU A 123 -20.20 -11.18 -4.66
C LEU A 123 -21.22 -11.40 -5.82
#